data_eb92168b4047d20bb25440d4546bba1c
#
_entry.id   eb92168b4047d20bb25440d4546bba1c
#
_cell.length_a   1.000
_cell.length_b   1.000
_cell.length_c   1.000
_cell.angle_alpha   90.00
_cell.angle_beta   90.00
_cell.angle_gamma   90.00
#
_symmetry.space_group_name_H-M   'P 1'
#
loop_
_entity.id
_entity.type
_entity.pdbx_description
1 polymer ?
#
loop_
_entity_poly.entity_id
_entity_poly.type
_entity_poly.pdbx_seq_one_letter_code
_entity_poly.pdbx_strand_id
1 'polypeptide(L)'
;MMNHLLEFYGTECPHCVRMHELVEKLEKEEGIKVESLEVWHNKENEKRLLEIDNGELCGGVPFFYNTQTKKFICGEESYEILKKWAKGEKFTQGE
;
A
#
# COMPACT_ATOMS: atom_id res chain seq x y z
N MET A 1 2.14 13.99 12.66
CA MET A 1 3.27 13.46 11.85
C MET A 1 2.74 12.78 10.61
N MET A 2 3.36 13.03 9.47
CA MET A 2 2.96 12.35 8.24
C MET A 2 3.42 10.91 8.27
N ASN A 3 2.49 10.02 7.92
CA ASN A 3 2.79 8.61 7.85
C ASN A 3 3.58 8.32 6.56
N HIS A 4 4.63 7.53 6.66
CA HIS A 4 5.45 7.19 5.50
C HIS A 4 4.95 5.94 4.77
N LEU A 5 4.01 5.21 5.36
CA LEU A 5 3.43 4.01 4.76
C LEU A 5 2.06 4.34 4.19
N LEU A 6 1.91 4.20 2.88
CA LEU A 6 0.70 4.54 2.17
C LEU A 6 0.07 3.31 1.53
N GLU A 7 -1.25 3.18 1.69
CA GLU A 7 -2.04 2.15 1.01
C GLU A 7 -3.06 2.85 0.12
N PHE A 8 -2.94 2.67 -1.20
CA PHE A 8 -3.92 3.21 -2.15
C PHE A 8 -4.88 2.11 -2.54
N TYR A 9 -6.18 2.39 -2.47
CA TYR A 9 -7.20 1.38 -2.69
C TYR A 9 -8.44 1.96 -3.37
N GLY A 10 -9.29 1.06 -3.89
CA GLY A 10 -10.61 1.42 -4.42
C GLY A 10 -11.69 0.75 -3.59
N THR A 11 -12.78 1.46 -3.31
CA THR A 11 -13.86 0.96 -2.45
C THR A 11 -14.45 -0.36 -2.96
N GLU A 12 -14.56 -0.50 -4.29
CA GLU A 12 -15.15 -1.69 -4.90
C GLU A 12 -14.11 -2.74 -5.32
N CYS A 13 -12.88 -2.61 -4.87
CA CYS A 13 -11.77 -3.49 -5.26
C CYS A 13 -11.69 -4.70 -4.33
N PRO A 14 -12.00 -5.92 -4.81
CA PRO A 14 -11.95 -7.12 -3.93
C PRO A 14 -10.55 -7.44 -3.42
N HIS A 15 -9.52 -7.19 -4.24
CA HIS A 15 -8.13 -7.42 -3.84
C HIS A 15 -7.72 -6.44 -2.73
N CYS A 16 -8.25 -5.23 -2.79
CA CYS A 16 -8.00 -4.20 -1.78
C CYS A 16 -8.60 -4.61 -0.43
N VAL A 17 -9.80 -5.17 -0.44
CA VAL A 17 -10.47 -5.64 0.78
C VAL A 17 -9.62 -6.69 1.49
N ARG A 18 -9.10 -7.64 0.74
CA ARG A 18 -8.24 -8.69 1.29
C ARG A 18 -6.95 -8.11 1.87
N MET A 19 -6.31 -7.21 1.15
CA MET A 19 -5.08 -6.60 1.64
C MET A 19 -5.33 -5.70 2.85
N HIS A 20 -6.49 -5.05 2.91
CA HIS A 20 -6.84 -4.21 4.05
C HIS A 20 -6.90 -5.01 5.35
N GLU A 21 -7.38 -6.24 5.30
CA GLU A 21 -7.38 -7.13 6.47
C GLU A 21 -5.96 -7.41 6.94
N LEU A 22 -5.03 -7.60 6.00
CA LEU A 22 -3.62 -7.81 6.33
C LEU A 22 -2.98 -6.54 6.91
N VAL A 23 -3.38 -5.39 6.42
CA VAL A 23 -2.92 -4.10 6.94
C VAL A 23 -3.37 -3.93 8.38
N GLU A 24 -4.63 -4.26 8.68
CA GLU A 24 -5.14 -4.17 10.05
C GLU A 24 -4.37 -5.10 11.00
N LYS A 25 -4.06 -6.30 10.53
CA LYS A 25 -3.26 -7.26 11.30
C LYS A 25 -1.86 -6.71 11.58
N LEU A 26 -1.25 -6.12 10.55
CA LEU A 26 0.08 -5.52 10.67
C LEU A 26 0.08 -4.39 11.70
N GLU A 27 -0.93 -3.53 11.65
CA GLU A 27 -1.05 -2.42 12.59
C GLU A 27 -1.17 -2.90 14.03
N LYS A 28 -1.94 -3.95 14.24
CA LYS A 28 -2.13 -4.53 15.58
C LYS A 28 -0.88 -5.24 16.08
N GLU A 29 -0.26 -6.05 15.24
CA GLU A 29 0.86 -6.90 15.68
C GLU A 29 2.16 -6.12 15.80
N GLU A 30 2.40 -5.16 14.91
CA GLU A 30 3.66 -4.44 14.88
C GLU A 30 3.59 -3.02 15.42
N GLY A 31 2.41 -2.55 15.79
CA GLY A 31 2.23 -1.19 16.27
C GLY A 31 2.53 -0.13 15.21
N ILE A 32 2.37 -0.49 13.95
CA ILE A 32 2.64 0.38 12.81
C ILE A 32 1.34 1.04 12.34
N LYS A 33 1.44 2.25 11.79
CA LYS A 33 0.31 2.96 11.20
C LYS A 33 0.49 3.03 9.69
N VAL A 34 -0.55 2.65 8.95
CA VAL A 34 -0.58 2.78 7.49
C VAL A 34 -1.70 3.75 7.12
N GLU A 35 -1.38 4.74 6.32
CA GLU A 35 -2.37 5.70 5.84
C GLU A 35 -3.08 5.11 4.63
N SER A 36 -4.40 4.88 4.74
CA SER A 36 -5.21 4.30 3.67
C SER A 36 -5.87 5.42 2.87
N LEU A 37 -5.64 5.43 1.57
CA LEU A 37 -6.08 6.49 0.67
C LEU A 37 -6.94 5.90 -0.45
N GLU A 38 -8.26 6.16 -0.41
CA GLU A 38 -9.19 5.72 -1.44
C GLU A 38 -9.01 6.59 -2.68
N VAL A 39 -8.86 5.97 -3.85
CA VAL A 39 -8.54 6.69 -5.09
C VAL A 39 -9.61 6.62 -6.18
N TRP A 40 -10.57 5.69 -6.09
CA TRP A 40 -11.59 5.56 -7.13
C TRP A 40 -12.67 6.64 -7.04
N HIS A 41 -12.92 7.17 -5.84
CA HIS A 41 -13.94 8.18 -5.60
C HIS A 41 -13.37 9.47 -4.98
N ASN A 42 -12.06 9.55 -4.81
CA ASN A 42 -11.39 10.70 -4.20
C ASN A 42 -10.30 11.20 -5.14
N LYS A 43 -10.56 12.32 -5.80
CA LYS A 43 -9.65 12.87 -6.81
C LYS A 43 -8.32 13.37 -6.23
N GLU A 44 -8.33 13.86 -5.00
CA GLU A 44 -7.10 14.31 -4.35
C GLU A 44 -6.16 13.17 -4.06
N ASN A 45 -6.72 12.04 -3.58
CA ASN A 45 -5.92 10.85 -3.32
C ASN A 45 -5.44 10.22 -4.62
N GLU A 46 -6.27 10.24 -5.66
CA GLU A 46 -5.87 9.77 -6.99
C GLU A 46 -4.69 10.58 -7.50
N LYS A 47 -4.73 11.89 -7.31
CA LYS A 47 -3.64 12.77 -7.71
C LYS A 47 -2.35 12.42 -6.97
N ARG A 48 -2.43 12.15 -5.67
CA ARG A 48 -1.27 11.73 -4.89
C ARG A 48 -0.69 10.44 -5.43
N LEU A 49 -1.55 9.49 -5.78
CA LEU A 49 -1.12 8.22 -6.37
C LEU A 49 -0.38 8.48 -7.69
N LEU A 50 -0.95 9.31 -8.56
CA LEU A 50 -0.35 9.61 -9.86
C LEU A 50 0.98 10.34 -9.75
N GLU A 51 1.19 11.09 -8.70
CA GLU A 51 2.49 11.74 -8.45
C GLU A 51 3.57 10.71 -8.09
N ILE A 52 3.19 9.61 -7.46
CA ILE A 52 4.11 8.53 -7.08
C ILE A 52 4.23 7.52 -8.23
N ASP A 53 3.10 7.14 -8.82
CA ASP A 53 3.02 6.16 -9.89
C ASP A 53 2.14 6.69 -11.01
N ASN A 54 2.75 7.10 -12.10
CA ASN A 54 2.03 7.58 -13.28
C ASN A 54 1.69 6.42 -14.23
N GLY A 55 1.59 5.21 -13.70
CA GLY A 55 1.28 3.99 -14.44
C GLY A 55 2.49 3.12 -14.74
N GLU A 56 3.68 3.56 -14.34
CA GLU A 56 4.92 2.83 -14.63
C GLU A 56 5.27 1.78 -13.58
N LEU A 57 4.87 2.00 -12.32
CA LEU A 57 5.19 1.07 -11.23
C LEU A 57 4.14 -0.03 -11.13
N CYS A 58 2.88 0.34 -11.03
CA CYS A 58 1.78 -0.59 -10.85
C CYS A 58 0.64 -0.35 -11.82
N GLY A 59 0.19 0.90 -11.92
CA GLY A 59 -0.89 1.28 -12.81
C GLY A 59 -2.28 0.98 -12.27
N GLY A 60 -2.40 0.62 -10.99
CA GLY A 60 -3.70 0.28 -10.41
C GLY A 60 -3.62 0.13 -8.90
N VAL A 61 -4.65 -0.49 -8.33
CA VAL A 61 -4.76 -0.72 -6.89
C VAL A 61 -5.03 -2.20 -6.61
N PRO A 62 -4.73 -2.73 -5.42
CA PRO A 62 -4.06 -2.02 -4.32
C PRO A 62 -2.60 -1.71 -4.62
N PHE A 63 -2.13 -0.60 -4.10
CA PHE A 63 -0.75 -0.18 -4.29
C PHE A 63 -0.23 0.34 -2.95
N PHE A 64 0.89 -0.21 -2.50
CA PHE A 64 1.50 0.14 -1.22
C PHE A 64 2.83 0.82 -1.49
N TYR A 65 3.04 1.97 -0.87
CA TYR A 65 4.26 2.74 -1.11
C TYR A 65 4.87 3.22 0.21
N ASN A 66 6.16 2.94 0.39
CA ASN A 66 6.91 3.41 1.55
C ASN A 66 7.73 4.61 1.11
N THR A 67 7.36 5.81 1.58
CA THR A 67 8.00 7.04 1.13
C THR A 67 9.44 7.18 1.62
N GLN A 68 9.82 6.46 2.66
CA GLN A 68 11.21 6.50 3.17
C GLN A 68 12.16 5.63 2.38
N THR A 69 11.73 4.41 2.04
CA THR A 69 12.56 3.46 1.31
C THR A 69 12.34 3.50 -0.20
N LYS A 70 11.21 4.09 -0.61
CA LYS A 70 10.72 4.12 -2.00
C LYS A 70 10.40 2.74 -2.55
N LYS A 71 10.24 1.77 -1.67
CA LYS A 71 9.82 0.42 -2.05
C LYS A 71 8.30 0.36 -2.12
N PHE A 72 7.79 -0.49 -3.00
CA PHE A 72 6.35 -0.58 -3.22
C PHE A 72 5.91 -2.03 -3.42
N ILE A 73 4.60 -2.26 -3.21
CA ILE A 73 3.94 -3.52 -3.53
C ILE A 73 2.79 -3.19 -4.48
N CYS A 74 2.70 -3.94 -5.58
CA CYS A 74 1.62 -3.81 -6.54
C CYS A 74 0.71 -5.03 -6.45
N GLY A 75 -0.57 -4.80 -6.12
CA GLY A 75 -1.56 -5.88 -6.05
C GLY A 75 -1.53 -6.63 -4.73
N GLU A 76 -2.04 -7.86 -4.77
CA GLU A 76 -2.07 -8.71 -3.58
C GLU A 76 -0.70 -9.31 -3.29
N GLU A 77 -0.38 -9.40 -2.00
CA GLU A 77 0.86 -10.03 -1.57
C GLU A 77 0.63 -10.69 -0.20
N SER A 78 1.56 -11.55 0.21
CA SER A 78 1.46 -12.23 1.50
C SER A 78 1.71 -11.26 2.65
N TYR A 79 1.26 -11.65 3.83
CA TYR A 79 1.51 -10.89 5.05
C TYR A 79 3.01 -10.72 5.31
N GLU A 80 3.80 -11.74 5.04
CA GLU A 80 5.26 -11.70 5.23
C GLU A 80 5.89 -10.59 4.37
N ILE A 81 5.48 -10.48 3.12
CA ILE A 81 5.98 -9.46 2.20
C ILE A 81 5.51 -8.07 2.64
N LEU A 82 4.24 -7.95 3.04
CA LEU A 82 3.69 -6.68 3.52
C LEU A 82 4.47 -6.19 4.74
N LYS A 83 4.79 -7.08 5.65
CA LYS A 83 5.54 -6.78 6.86
C LYS A 83 6.95 -6.31 6.53
N LYS A 84 7.63 -6.98 5.60
CA LYS A 84 8.97 -6.57 5.16
C LYS A 84 8.95 -5.18 4.53
N TRP A 85 7.95 -4.94 3.68
CA TRP A 85 7.76 -3.63 3.07
C TRP A 85 7.61 -2.53 4.12
N ALA A 86 6.77 -2.77 5.11
CA ALA A 86 6.50 -1.79 6.16
C ALA A 86 7.72 -1.51 7.02
N LYS A 87 8.54 -2.52 7.27
CA LYS A 87 9.74 -2.37 8.10
C LYS A 87 10.97 -1.91 7.33
N GLY A 88 10.84 -1.72 6.02
CA GLY A 88 11.96 -1.29 5.19
C GLY A 88 12.96 -2.40 4.88
N GLU A 89 12.57 -3.65 5.09
CA GLU A 89 13.43 -4.80 4.80
C GLU A 89 13.39 -5.16 3.32
N LYS A 90 14.38 -5.87 2.86
CA LYS A 90 14.43 -6.34 1.47
C LYS A 90 13.38 -7.41 1.24
N PHE A 91 12.72 -7.34 0.11
CA PHE A 91 11.75 -8.35 -0.30
C PHE A 91 11.66 -8.41 -1.83
N THR A 92 11.18 -9.53 -2.32
CA THR A 92 10.88 -9.70 -3.75
C THR A 92 9.40 -10.01 -3.88
N GLN A 93 8.69 -9.19 -4.64
CA GLN A 93 7.26 -9.39 -4.87
C GLN A 93 7.05 -10.68 -5.67
N GLY A 94 6.03 -11.45 -5.30
CA GLY A 94 5.70 -12.70 -5.97
C GLY A 94 6.33 -13.94 -5.35
N GLU A 95 7.01 -13.80 -4.22
CA GLU A 95 7.58 -14.95 -3.50
C GLU A 95 6.52 -15.78 -2.78
#